data_a5276229818fdbe66e7bb6aeedc5b7cf
#
_entry.id   a5276229818fdbe66e7bb6aeedc5b7cf
#
_cell.length_a   1.000
_cell.length_b   1.000
_cell.length_c   1.000
_cell.angle_alpha   90.00
_cell.angle_beta   90.00
_cell.angle_gamma   90.00
#
_symmetry.space_group_name_H-M   'P 1'
#
loop_
_entity.id
_entity.type
_entity.pdbx_description
1 polymer ?
#
loop_
_entity_poly.entity_id
_entity_poly.type
_entity_poly.pdbx_seq_one_letter_code
_entity_poly.pdbx_strand_id
1 'polypeptide(L)'
;VKTYFISDTHLGSLAFEGDKAREQKLVDWLDTIRADCEALYMLGDMIDFWYEYKYVVPRGYVRFFGRLADFTDSGIPVYWFTGNHDIWLFSYVQEELGVTVINGIHETTLYGQHVLMAHGDGLGDPSRSFALLRSIFHNKTCQKLFKTIHPWLGMGFGLNWAKHSRLKRGPGPEIYLGEDKEHLVQFAKEHTKKAGDKAPDLYIFGHRHILLDLSLSSSSRIIILGEWFYHYSYGVMDEQGFELRTLYD
;
A
#
# COMPACT_ATOMS: atom_id res chain seq x y z
N VAL A 1 6.00 -21.73 6.40
CA VAL A 1 4.98 -20.74 5.98
C VAL A 1 5.53 -19.33 6.22
N LYS A 2 5.06 -18.35 5.46
CA LYS A 2 5.57 -16.98 5.49
C LYS A 2 4.45 -15.97 5.32
N THR A 3 4.60 -14.81 5.93
CA THR A 3 3.75 -13.66 5.67
C THR A 3 4.44 -12.73 4.67
N TYR A 4 3.72 -12.30 3.64
CA TYR A 4 4.23 -11.45 2.57
C TYR A 4 3.62 -10.06 2.63
N PHE A 5 4.42 -9.06 2.26
CA PHE A 5 4.06 -7.64 2.30
C PHE A 5 4.42 -6.97 0.98
N ILE A 6 3.52 -6.19 0.43
CA ILE A 6 3.71 -5.45 -0.81
C ILE A 6 3.01 -4.09 -0.72
N SER A 7 3.48 -3.10 -1.45
CA SER A 7 2.89 -1.77 -1.51
C SER A 7 3.14 -1.10 -2.85
N ASP A 8 2.38 -0.06 -3.16
CA ASP A 8 2.68 0.91 -4.21
C ASP A 8 2.90 0.29 -5.61
N THR A 9 2.03 -0.64 -6.01
CA THR A 9 2.09 -1.24 -7.36
C THR A 9 1.53 -0.31 -8.43
N HIS A 10 0.65 0.61 -8.06
CA HIS A 10 0.03 1.62 -8.92
C HIS A 10 -0.41 1.06 -10.28
N LEU A 11 -1.11 -0.07 -10.29
CA LEU A 11 -1.67 -0.64 -11.50
C LEU A 11 -2.65 0.35 -12.14
N GLY A 12 -2.60 0.43 -13.47
CA GLY A 12 -3.43 1.36 -14.25
C GLY A 12 -2.87 2.78 -14.34
N SER A 13 -1.64 3.04 -13.87
CA SER A 13 -1.03 4.36 -13.93
C SER A 13 -0.78 4.82 -15.36
N LEU A 14 -1.30 6.02 -15.67
CA LEU A 14 -1.05 6.69 -16.96
C LEU A 14 0.34 7.36 -17.05
N ALA A 15 1.11 7.34 -15.96
CA ALA A 15 2.45 7.93 -15.92
C ALA A 15 3.54 6.95 -16.38
N PHE A 16 3.26 5.66 -16.41
CA PHE A 16 4.21 4.62 -16.79
C PHE A 16 3.71 3.82 -17.96
N GLU A 17 4.63 3.47 -18.87
CA GLU A 17 4.35 2.51 -19.93
C GLU A 17 4.37 1.06 -19.39
N GLY A 18 3.78 0.14 -20.16
CA GLY A 18 3.86 -1.30 -19.86
C GLY A 18 3.02 -1.78 -18.68
N ASP A 19 1.92 -1.12 -18.38
CA ASP A 19 1.03 -1.46 -17.25
C ASP A 19 0.60 -2.93 -17.23
N LYS A 20 0.25 -3.51 -18.39
CA LYS A 20 -0.10 -4.94 -18.48
C LYS A 20 1.08 -5.86 -18.17
N ALA A 21 2.30 -5.49 -18.55
CA ALA A 21 3.50 -6.26 -18.23
C ALA A 21 3.80 -6.20 -16.73
N ARG A 22 3.54 -5.05 -16.09
CA ARG A 22 3.66 -4.89 -14.64
C ARG A 22 2.59 -5.68 -13.89
N GLU A 23 1.33 -5.65 -14.33
CA GLU A 23 0.27 -6.53 -13.81
C GLU A 23 0.69 -8.00 -13.92
N GLN A 24 1.25 -8.42 -15.08
CA GLN A 24 1.69 -9.79 -15.25
C GLN A 24 2.83 -10.17 -14.30
N LYS A 25 3.83 -9.32 -14.12
CA LYS A 25 4.90 -9.56 -13.12
C LYS A 25 4.36 -9.73 -11.70
N LEU A 26 3.36 -8.92 -11.33
CA LEU A 26 2.71 -9.04 -10.02
C LEU A 26 1.98 -10.38 -9.89
N VAL A 27 1.27 -10.79 -10.92
CA VAL A 27 0.58 -12.09 -10.98
C VAL A 27 1.58 -13.24 -10.88
N ASP A 28 2.68 -13.19 -11.65
CA ASP A 28 3.72 -14.21 -11.62
C ASP A 28 4.37 -14.32 -10.23
N TRP A 29 4.60 -13.17 -9.57
CA TRP A 29 5.11 -13.15 -8.20
C TRP A 29 4.09 -13.77 -7.21
N LEU A 30 2.80 -13.42 -7.31
CA LEU A 30 1.75 -14.03 -6.48
C LEU A 30 1.72 -15.55 -6.67
N ASP A 31 1.88 -16.04 -7.90
CA ASP A 31 1.95 -17.48 -8.18
C ASP A 31 3.17 -18.13 -7.50
N THR A 32 4.32 -17.44 -7.42
CA THR A 32 5.52 -17.99 -6.76
C THR A 32 5.39 -18.10 -5.26
N ILE A 33 4.74 -17.13 -4.60
CA ILE A 33 4.62 -17.10 -3.14
C ILE A 33 3.46 -17.96 -2.61
N ARG A 34 2.50 -18.34 -3.45
CA ARG A 34 1.26 -19.01 -3.03
C ARG A 34 1.50 -20.29 -2.23
N ALA A 35 2.55 -21.03 -2.55
CA ALA A 35 2.81 -22.35 -1.96
C ALA A 35 3.20 -22.29 -0.47
N ASP A 36 3.79 -21.20 -0.01
CA ASP A 36 4.25 -21.01 1.37
C ASP A 36 3.66 -19.77 2.06
N CYS A 37 2.74 -19.07 1.38
CA CYS A 37 2.08 -17.88 1.92
C CYS A 37 1.04 -18.24 2.98
N GLU A 38 1.23 -17.72 4.19
CA GLU A 38 0.30 -17.80 5.30
C GLU A 38 -0.67 -16.62 5.33
N ALA A 39 -0.18 -15.43 4.96
CA ALA A 39 -0.97 -14.20 4.83
C ALA A 39 -0.31 -13.23 3.86
N LEU A 40 -1.12 -12.44 3.16
CA LEU A 40 -0.67 -11.38 2.27
C LEU A 40 -1.16 -10.02 2.76
N TYR A 41 -0.25 -9.11 3.03
CA TYR A 41 -0.53 -7.71 3.39
C TYR A 41 -0.17 -6.78 2.25
N MET A 42 -1.16 -6.13 1.66
CA MET A 42 -1.01 -5.10 0.63
C MET A 42 -1.17 -3.72 1.28
N LEU A 43 -0.08 -2.98 1.46
CA LEU A 43 -0.05 -1.76 2.25
C LEU A 43 -0.46 -0.50 1.47
N GLY A 44 -1.44 -0.63 0.57
CA GLY A 44 -2.08 0.49 -0.14
C GLY A 44 -1.40 0.87 -1.45
N ASP A 45 -2.08 1.76 -2.17
CA ASP A 45 -1.69 2.23 -3.51
C ASP A 45 -1.43 1.08 -4.51
N MET A 46 -2.22 0.00 -4.38
CA MET A 46 -2.15 -1.12 -5.32
C MET A 46 -2.66 -0.71 -6.70
N ILE A 47 -3.64 0.17 -6.75
CA ILE A 47 -4.24 0.72 -7.97
C ILE A 47 -4.03 2.24 -7.98
N ASP A 48 -3.64 2.79 -9.13
CA ASP A 48 -3.27 4.21 -9.27
C ASP A 48 -4.45 5.17 -9.08
N PHE A 49 -5.67 4.72 -9.33
CA PHE A 49 -6.92 5.38 -8.96
C PHE A 49 -8.08 4.39 -8.93
N TRP A 50 -8.79 4.35 -7.80
CA TRP A 50 -9.95 3.49 -7.61
C TRP A 50 -11.12 4.25 -7.02
N TYR A 51 -12.33 4.03 -7.59
CA TYR A 51 -13.60 4.51 -7.03
C TYR A 51 -14.72 3.51 -7.35
N GLU A 52 -15.44 3.07 -6.33
CA GLU A 52 -16.58 2.17 -6.48
C GLU A 52 -17.88 2.93 -6.63
N TYR A 53 -18.47 2.89 -7.83
CA TYR A 53 -19.85 3.29 -8.06
C TYR A 53 -20.78 2.14 -7.66
N LYS A 54 -22.09 2.43 -7.57
CA LYS A 54 -23.06 1.41 -7.12
C LYS A 54 -23.06 0.12 -7.98
N TYR A 55 -22.88 0.24 -9.27
CA TYR A 55 -22.97 -0.87 -10.24
C TYR A 55 -21.79 -0.91 -11.20
N VAL A 56 -20.80 -0.06 -11.01
CA VAL A 56 -19.66 0.05 -11.91
C VAL A 56 -18.38 0.25 -11.11
N VAL A 57 -17.38 -0.55 -11.43
CA VAL A 57 -16.01 -0.41 -10.93
C VAL A 57 -15.05 -0.10 -12.09
N PRO A 58 -13.86 0.42 -11.82
CA PRO A 58 -12.84 0.64 -12.85
C PRO A 58 -12.54 -0.65 -13.62
N ARG A 59 -12.41 -0.52 -14.94
CA ARG A 59 -12.08 -1.65 -15.82
C ARG A 59 -10.60 -2.00 -15.75
N GLY A 60 -10.27 -3.27 -15.85
CA GLY A 60 -8.91 -3.79 -15.81
C GLY A 60 -8.66 -4.69 -14.61
N TYR A 61 -7.41 -4.98 -14.33
CA TYR A 61 -6.93 -5.71 -13.14
C TYR A 61 -7.48 -7.15 -13.00
N VAL A 62 -8.05 -7.72 -14.05
CA VAL A 62 -8.77 -9.00 -14.00
C VAL A 62 -7.85 -10.15 -13.57
N ARG A 63 -6.59 -10.16 -14.03
CA ARG A 63 -5.62 -11.18 -13.64
C ARG A 63 -5.19 -11.04 -12.20
N PHE A 64 -4.91 -9.81 -11.76
CA PHE A 64 -4.56 -9.50 -10.39
C PHE A 64 -5.70 -9.87 -9.43
N PHE A 65 -6.92 -9.43 -9.71
CA PHE A 65 -8.09 -9.78 -8.90
C PHE A 65 -8.37 -11.29 -8.88
N GLY A 66 -8.21 -11.97 -10.02
CA GLY A 66 -8.35 -13.43 -10.08
C GLY A 66 -7.35 -14.12 -9.15
N ARG A 67 -6.11 -13.64 -9.05
CA ARG A 67 -5.14 -14.21 -8.10
C ARG A 67 -5.46 -13.92 -6.65
N LEU A 68 -5.98 -12.72 -6.32
CA LEU A 68 -6.44 -12.44 -4.97
C LEU A 68 -7.61 -13.35 -4.56
N ALA A 69 -8.57 -13.57 -5.47
CA ALA A 69 -9.65 -14.55 -5.25
C ALA A 69 -9.11 -15.97 -5.05
N ASP A 70 -8.14 -16.43 -5.85
CA ASP A 70 -7.48 -17.72 -5.68
C ASP A 70 -6.82 -17.87 -4.29
N PHE A 71 -6.25 -16.80 -3.72
CA PHE A 71 -5.67 -16.81 -2.37
C PHE A 71 -6.76 -16.98 -1.32
N THR A 72 -7.77 -16.13 -1.36
CA THR A 72 -8.87 -16.15 -0.38
C THR A 72 -9.69 -17.42 -0.46
N ASP A 73 -9.99 -17.93 -1.65
CA ASP A 73 -10.68 -19.21 -1.88
C ASP A 73 -9.86 -20.41 -1.36
N SER A 74 -8.54 -20.29 -1.33
CA SER A 74 -7.63 -21.29 -0.75
C SER A 74 -7.48 -21.15 0.78
N GLY A 75 -8.16 -20.18 1.40
CA GLY A 75 -8.09 -19.92 2.84
C GLY A 75 -6.89 -19.05 3.25
N ILE A 76 -6.15 -18.47 2.32
CA ILE A 76 -5.04 -17.57 2.62
C ILE A 76 -5.62 -16.16 2.82
N PRO A 77 -5.52 -15.57 4.04
CA PRO A 77 -6.04 -14.24 4.29
C PRO A 77 -5.26 -13.17 3.50
N VAL A 78 -6.00 -12.29 2.85
CA VAL A 78 -5.47 -11.15 2.11
C VAL A 78 -5.98 -9.87 2.75
N TYR A 79 -5.07 -8.99 3.15
CA TYR A 79 -5.36 -7.69 3.75
C TYR A 79 -4.97 -6.57 2.80
N TRP A 80 -5.89 -5.65 2.53
CA TRP A 80 -5.64 -4.50 1.68
C TRP A 80 -5.82 -3.21 2.46
N PHE A 81 -4.73 -2.52 2.73
CA PHE A 81 -4.76 -1.19 3.34
C PHE A 81 -5.13 -0.16 2.29
N THR A 82 -6.00 0.77 2.64
CA THR A 82 -6.25 1.89 1.77
C THR A 82 -5.07 2.84 1.75
N GLY A 83 -4.57 3.13 0.56
CA GLY A 83 -3.62 4.22 0.33
C GLY A 83 -4.31 5.50 -0.12
N ASN A 84 -3.55 6.50 -0.52
CA ASN A 84 -4.12 7.76 -1.00
C ASN A 84 -4.62 7.71 -2.45
N HIS A 85 -4.24 6.70 -3.23
CA HIS A 85 -4.71 6.46 -4.60
C HIS A 85 -5.91 5.51 -4.67
N ASP A 86 -6.00 4.56 -3.77
CA ASP A 86 -7.09 3.59 -3.69
C ASP A 86 -7.94 3.72 -2.41
N ILE A 87 -8.04 4.94 -1.90
CA ILE A 87 -8.76 5.30 -0.67
C ILE A 87 -10.26 4.96 -0.72
N TRP A 88 -10.85 4.83 -1.90
CA TRP A 88 -12.27 4.60 -2.10
C TRP A 88 -12.61 3.13 -2.41
N LEU A 89 -11.90 2.23 -1.73
CA LEU A 89 -12.27 0.83 -1.59
C LEU A 89 -13.41 0.74 -0.56
N PHE A 90 -14.63 0.44 -1.01
CA PHE A 90 -15.79 0.37 -0.12
C PHE A 90 -16.19 -1.08 0.20
N SER A 91 -16.81 -1.77 -0.75
CA SER A 91 -17.27 -3.13 -0.49
C SER A 91 -16.88 -4.14 -1.58
N TYR A 92 -16.61 -3.68 -2.79
CA TYR A 92 -16.40 -4.56 -3.95
C TYR A 92 -15.32 -5.61 -3.73
N VAL A 93 -14.11 -5.20 -3.33
CA VAL A 93 -13.01 -6.15 -3.14
C VAL A 93 -13.25 -7.10 -1.96
N GLN A 94 -14.05 -6.69 -0.97
CA GLN A 94 -14.44 -7.54 0.16
C GLN A 94 -15.49 -8.56 -0.27
N GLU A 95 -16.53 -8.12 -0.98
CA GLU A 95 -17.65 -8.96 -1.40
C GLU A 95 -17.26 -9.93 -2.53
N GLU A 96 -16.47 -9.47 -3.50
CA GLU A 96 -16.14 -10.24 -4.71
C GLU A 96 -14.83 -11.05 -4.58
N LEU A 97 -13.87 -10.57 -3.78
CA LEU A 97 -12.53 -11.19 -3.69
C LEU A 97 -12.24 -11.76 -2.30
N GLY A 98 -13.12 -11.61 -1.32
CA GLY A 98 -12.87 -12.07 0.05
C GLY A 98 -11.72 -11.35 0.79
N VAL A 99 -11.25 -10.22 0.28
CA VAL A 99 -10.15 -9.44 0.83
C VAL A 99 -10.63 -8.64 2.04
N THR A 100 -9.82 -8.55 3.08
CA THR A 100 -10.10 -7.67 4.24
C THR A 100 -9.51 -6.28 3.99
N VAL A 101 -10.37 -5.26 3.92
CA VAL A 101 -9.93 -3.87 3.76
C VAL A 101 -9.63 -3.23 5.11
N ILE A 102 -8.44 -2.65 5.25
CA ILE A 102 -7.97 -1.97 6.46
C ILE A 102 -7.77 -0.48 6.18
N ASN A 103 -8.34 0.35 7.04
CA ASN A 103 -8.21 1.82 6.95
C ASN A 103 -7.32 2.34 8.08
N GLY A 104 -6.22 3.01 7.74
CA GLY A 104 -5.31 3.62 8.71
C GLY A 104 -4.30 2.62 9.31
N ILE A 105 -3.97 2.82 10.59
CA ILE A 105 -2.98 2.01 11.30
C ILE A 105 -3.59 0.69 11.76
N HIS A 106 -2.84 -0.39 11.61
CA HIS A 106 -3.15 -1.70 12.13
C HIS A 106 -1.98 -2.26 12.92
N GLU A 107 -2.25 -2.71 14.13
CA GLU A 107 -1.27 -3.36 14.99
C GLU A 107 -1.66 -4.82 15.21
N THR A 108 -0.67 -5.70 15.13
CA THR A 108 -0.86 -7.15 15.33
C THR A 108 0.43 -7.79 15.81
N THR A 109 0.35 -9.05 16.17
CA THR A 109 1.54 -9.85 16.49
C THR A 109 1.74 -10.90 15.40
N LEU A 110 2.90 -10.88 14.74
CA LEU A 110 3.32 -11.85 13.74
C LEU A 110 4.62 -12.52 14.22
N TYR A 111 4.66 -13.84 14.25
CA TYR A 111 5.83 -14.63 14.70
C TYR A 111 6.43 -14.13 16.02
N GLY A 112 5.56 -13.72 16.96
CA GLY A 112 5.99 -13.21 18.27
C GLY A 112 6.47 -11.75 18.31
N GLN A 113 6.55 -11.06 17.17
CA GLN A 113 6.92 -9.65 17.09
C GLN A 113 5.66 -8.77 17.02
N HIS A 114 5.65 -7.67 17.76
CA HIS A 114 4.61 -6.63 17.69
C HIS A 114 4.85 -5.76 16.46
N VAL A 115 3.94 -5.80 15.49
CA VAL A 115 4.06 -5.15 14.19
C VAL A 115 3.00 -4.06 14.04
N LEU A 116 3.41 -2.85 13.71
CA LEU A 116 2.54 -1.75 13.30
C LEU A 116 2.65 -1.53 11.80
N MET A 117 1.53 -1.58 11.12
CA MET A 117 1.43 -1.42 9.67
C MET A 117 0.47 -0.29 9.31
N ALA A 118 0.81 0.44 8.26
CA ALA A 118 -0.08 1.40 7.59
C ALA A 118 0.42 1.68 6.18
N HIS A 119 -0.42 2.29 5.33
CA HIS A 119 0.10 2.83 4.07
C HIS A 119 1.15 3.92 4.33
N GLY A 120 0.86 4.86 5.23
CA GLY A 120 1.81 5.88 5.63
C GLY A 120 1.39 7.31 5.27
N ASP A 121 0.38 7.48 4.41
CA ASP A 121 -0.11 8.79 4.00
C ASP A 121 -0.63 9.61 5.20
N GLY A 122 -0.09 10.81 5.35
CA GLY A 122 -0.43 11.73 6.43
C GLY A 122 0.19 11.42 7.80
N LEU A 123 0.96 10.32 7.94
CA LEU A 123 1.69 10.05 9.17
C LEU A 123 2.97 10.91 9.23
N GLY A 124 3.05 11.79 10.21
CA GLY A 124 4.18 12.71 10.39
C GLY A 124 4.33 13.78 9.30
N ASP A 125 3.47 13.81 8.28
CA ASP A 125 3.54 14.79 7.19
C ASP A 125 3.10 16.19 7.69
N PRO A 126 3.98 17.20 7.63
CA PRO A 126 3.67 18.57 8.07
C PRO A 126 2.81 19.35 7.05
N SER A 127 2.53 18.81 5.88
CA SER A 127 1.83 19.49 4.78
C SER A 127 0.36 19.72 5.08
N ARG A 128 0.00 20.97 5.40
CA ARG A 128 -1.41 21.37 5.64
C ARG A 128 -2.30 21.19 4.40
N SER A 129 -1.75 21.41 3.21
CA SER A 129 -2.49 21.25 1.95
C SER A 129 -2.80 19.77 1.68
N PHE A 130 -1.87 18.88 1.97
CA PHE A 130 -2.09 17.44 1.87
C PHE A 130 -3.11 16.96 2.92
N ALA A 131 -3.00 17.42 4.17
CA ALA A 131 -3.95 17.10 5.22
C ALA A 131 -5.39 17.56 4.87
N LEU A 132 -5.55 18.75 4.28
CA LEU A 132 -6.85 19.23 3.80
C LEU A 132 -7.40 18.35 2.67
N LEU A 133 -6.58 18.03 1.67
CA LEU A 133 -6.98 17.18 0.55
C LEU A 133 -7.41 15.78 1.04
N ARG A 134 -6.61 15.19 1.93
CA ARG A 134 -6.91 13.92 2.58
C ARG A 134 -8.23 13.97 3.34
N SER A 135 -8.49 15.05 4.10
CA SER A 135 -9.76 15.26 4.80
C SER A 135 -10.96 15.31 3.84
N ILE A 136 -10.83 15.97 2.69
CA ILE A 136 -11.87 16.00 1.65
C ILE A 136 -12.14 14.61 1.09
N PHE A 137 -11.10 13.85 0.78
CA PHE A 137 -11.23 12.51 0.20
C PHE A 137 -11.82 11.49 1.19
N HIS A 138 -11.53 11.63 2.48
CA HIS A 138 -12.15 10.81 3.53
C HIS A 138 -13.58 11.26 3.91
N ASN A 139 -14.00 12.46 3.51
CA ASN A 139 -15.30 12.99 3.87
C ASN A 139 -16.42 12.23 3.13
N LYS A 140 -17.29 11.56 3.88
CA LYS A 140 -18.40 10.75 3.32
C LYS A 140 -19.37 11.54 2.45
N THR A 141 -19.55 12.82 2.72
CA THR A 141 -20.41 13.70 1.91
C THR A 141 -19.75 13.98 0.56
N CYS A 142 -18.44 14.30 0.55
CA CYS A 142 -17.68 14.50 -0.67
C CYS A 142 -17.65 13.22 -1.52
N GLN A 143 -17.48 12.05 -0.90
CA GLN A 143 -17.55 10.75 -1.57
C GLN A 143 -18.92 10.51 -2.21
N LYS A 144 -20.02 10.82 -1.50
CA LYS A 144 -21.39 10.71 -2.05
C LYS A 144 -21.62 11.68 -3.22
N LEU A 145 -21.11 12.90 -3.14
CA LEU A 145 -21.17 13.87 -4.23
C LEU A 145 -20.36 13.38 -5.46
N PHE A 146 -19.16 12.87 -5.24
CA PHE A 146 -18.35 12.30 -6.32
C PHE A 146 -19.07 11.15 -7.04
N LYS A 147 -19.88 10.35 -6.32
CA LYS A 147 -20.69 9.27 -6.87
C LYS A 147 -21.73 9.73 -7.89
N THR A 148 -22.14 11.00 -7.87
CA THR A 148 -23.08 11.57 -8.86
C THR A 148 -22.42 11.96 -10.18
N ILE A 149 -21.08 12.03 -10.20
CA ILE A 149 -20.32 12.32 -11.42
C ILE A 149 -20.34 11.07 -12.30
N HIS A 150 -20.59 11.27 -13.62
CA HIS A 150 -20.56 10.15 -14.55
C HIS A 150 -19.20 9.40 -14.46
N PRO A 151 -19.18 8.06 -14.40
CA PRO A 151 -17.95 7.28 -14.20
C PRO A 151 -16.80 7.63 -15.17
N TRP A 152 -17.11 7.90 -16.44
CA TRP A 152 -16.12 8.33 -17.42
C TRP A 152 -15.41 9.63 -17.04
N LEU A 153 -16.14 10.62 -16.53
CA LEU A 153 -15.56 11.89 -16.07
C LEU A 153 -14.79 11.71 -14.77
N GLY A 154 -15.37 11.00 -13.79
CA GLY A 154 -14.74 10.76 -12.50
C GLY A 154 -13.44 9.98 -12.61
N MET A 155 -13.43 8.89 -13.39
CA MET A 155 -12.23 8.11 -13.67
C MET A 155 -11.20 8.91 -14.46
N GLY A 156 -11.63 9.65 -15.49
CA GLY A 156 -10.75 10.51 -16.28
C GLY A 156 -10.07 11.58 -15.42
N PHE A 157 -10.83 12.23 -14.52
CA PHE A 157 -10.28 13.19 -13.58
C PHE A 157 -9.25 12.53 -12.63
N GLY A 158 -9.61 11.43 -11.98
CA GLY A 158 -8.77 10.76 -10.99
C GLY A 158 -7.46 10.26 -11.59
N LEU A 159 -7.51 9.56 -12.72
CA LEU A 159 -6.31 9.05 -13.41
C LEU A 159 -5.38 10.18 -13.89
N ASN A 160 -5.95 11.27 -14.42
CA ASN A 160 -5.12 12.43 -14.82
C ASN A 160 -4.54 13.17 -13.62
N TRP A 161 -5.28 13.25 -12.51
CA TRP A 161 -4.78 13.79 -11.26
C TRP A 161 -3.58 12.98 -10.74
N ALA A 162 -3.72 11.66 -10.65
CA ALA A 162 -2.66 10.75 -10.24
C ALA A 162 -1.43 10.89 -11.12
N LYS A 163 -1.61 10.86 -12.46
CA LYS A 163 -0.53 11.11 -13.44
C LYS A 163 0.19 12.42 -13.18
N HIS A 164 -0.56 13.52 -13.01
CA HIS A 164 0.01 14.85 -12.82
C HIS A 164 0.80 14.98 -11.51
N SER A 165 0.27 14.39 -10.44
CA SER A 165 0.95 14.31 -9.14
C SER A 165 2.29 13.58 -9.25
N ARG A 166 2.33 12.48 -10.00
CA ARG A 166 3.53 11.68 -10.20
C ARG A 166 4.57 12.38 -11.07
N LEU A 167 4.15 12.99 -12.17
CA LEU A 167 5.06 13.73 -13.05
C LEU A 167 5.74 14.91 -12.36
N LYS A 168 5.11 15.51 -11.34
CA LYS A 168 5.73 16.57 -10.53
C LYS A 168 6.89 16.08 -9.65
N ARG A 169 6.94 14.80 -9.32
CA ARG A 169 8.04 14.22 -8.52
C ARG A 169 9.32 14.01 -9.34
N GLY A 170 9.24 14.10 -10.67
CA GLY A 170 10.36 13.88 -11.58
C GLY A 170 10.53 12.42 -12.01
N PRO A 171 11.43 12.14 -12.96
CA PRO A 171 11.73 10.80 -13.43
C PRO A 171 12.66 10.06 -12.47
N GLY A 172 12.49 8.74 -12.36
CA GLY A 172 13.36 7.86 -11.58
C GLY A 172 12.83 7.51 -10.19
N PRO A 173 13.54 6.63 -9.48
CA PRO A 173 13.17 6.21 -8.14
C PRO A 173 13.30 7.34 -7.13
N GLU A 174 12.44 7.35 -6.13
CA GLU A 174 12.54 8.30 -5.02
C GLU A 174 13.78 8.01 -4.18
N ILE A 175 14.41 9.05 -3.66
CA ILE A 175 15.68 8.97 -2.92
C ILE A 175 15.41 9.17 -1.43
N TYR A 176 16.04 8.36 -0.60
CA TYR A 176 16.07 8.56 0.83
C TYR A 176 16.84 9.84 1.19
N LEU A 177 16.17 10.77 1.86
CA LEU A 177 16.72 12.10 2.17
C LEU A 177 17.40 12.19 3.55
N GLY A 178 17.45 11.08 4.27
CA GLY A 178 17.95 11.02 5.65
C GLY A 178 16.83 11.09 6.70
N GLU A 179 17.12 10.57 7.87
CA GLU A 179 16.14 10.35 8.93
C GLU A 179 15.36 11.59 9.31
N ASP A 180 16.01 12.76 9.35
CA ASP A 180 15.41 14.03 9.77
C ASP A 180 14.40 14.60 8.75
N LYS A 181 14.45 14.13 7.52
CA LYS A 181 13.59 14.60 6.43
C LYS A 181 12.49 13.60 6.05
N GLU A 182 12.61 12.35 6.51
CA GLU A 182 11.62 11.31 6.24
C GLU A 182 10.55 11.29 7.33
N HIS A 183 9.38 11.82 7.00
CA HIS A 183 8.27 11.98 7.95
C HIS A 183 7.81 10.67 8.58
N LEU A 184 7.87 9.54 7.85
CA LEU A 184 7.54 8.22 8.40
C LEU A 184 8.57 7.76 9.45
N VAL A 185 9.85 8.06 9.23
CA VAL A 185 10.90 7.78 10.22
C VAL A 185 10.69 8.64 11.47
N GLN A 186 10.38 9.92 11.28
CA GLN A 186 10.08 10.81 12.42
C GLN A 186 8.84 10.33 13.19
N PHE A 187 7.78 9.96 12.48
CA PHE A 187 6.58 9.37 13.10
C PHE A 187 6.94 8.13 13.94
N ALA A 188 7.68 7.18 13.36
CA ALA A 188 8.04 5.93 14.05
C ALA A 188 8.91 6.21 15.28
N LYS A 189 9.91 7.11 15.19
CA LYS A 189 10.73 7.54 16.33
C LYS A 189 9.91 8.16 17.46
N GLU A 190 9.01 9.09 17.12
CA GLU A 190 8.13 9.72 18.11
C GLU A 190 7.17 8.71 18.74
N HIS A 191 6.62 7.80 17.94
CA HIS A 191 5.73 6.75 18.42
C HIS A 191 6.48 5.80 19.37
N THR A 192 7.65 5.32 18.99
CA THR A 192 8.51 4.47 19.85
C THR A 192 8.82 5.15 21.18
N LYS A 193 9.20 6.44 21.13
CA LYS A 193 9.50 7.21 22.34
C LYS A 193 8.27 7.36 23.26
N LYS A 194 7.08 7.56 22.69
CA LYS A 194 5.83 7.71 23.46
C LYS A 194 5.35 6.39 24.03
N ALA A 195 5.50 5.30 23.29
CA ALA A 195 5.04 3.96 23.68
C ALA A 195 5.96 3.28 24.71
N GLY A 196 7.25 3.66 24.76
CA GLY A 196 8.22 3.08 25.68
C GLY A 196 8.34 1.55 25.48
N ASP A 197 8.18 0.79 26.57
CA ASP A 197 8.27 -0.68 26.55
C ASP A 197 7.14 -1.38 25.73
N LYS A 198 6.11 -0.63 25.31
CA LYS A 198 5.03 -1.13 24.46
C LYS A 198 5.21 -0.77 22.98
N ALA A 199 6.37 -0.22 22.63
CA ALA A 199 6.64 0.14 21.25
C ALA A 199 6.63 -1.10 20.33
N PRO A 200 6.11 -0.97 19.10
CA PRO A 200 6.26 -2.01 18.10
C PRO A 200 7.72 -2.39 17.86
N ASP A 201 7.96 -3.69 17.69
CA ASP A 201 9.25 -4.21 17.25
C ASP A 201 9.52 -3.84 15.79
N LEU A 202 8.44 -3.77 14.99
CA LEU A 202 8.52 -3.51 13.56
C LEU A 202 7.43 -2.55 13.10
N TYR A 203 7.84 -1.50 12.39
CA TYR A 203 6.98 -0.58 11.66
C TYR A 203 7.10 -0.86 10.18
N ILE A 204 6.00 -1.11 9.47
CA ILE A 204 6.01 -1.40 8.03
C ILE A 204 5.10 -0.40 7.31
N PHE A 205 5.68 0.32 6.34
CA PHE A 205 4.99 1.35 5.56
C PHE A 205 5.22 1.21 4.06
N GLY A 206 4.31 1.77 3.26
CA GLY A 206 4.44 2.09 1.85
C GLY A 206 4.65 3.58 1.61
N HIS A 207 3.92 4.13 0.63
CA HIS A 207 3.74 5.55 0.33
C HIS A 207 4.98 6.32 -0.14
N ARG A 208 6.15 6.10 0.46
CA ARG A 208 7.35 6.88 0.17
C ARG A 208 8.20 6.35 -0.99
N HIS A 209 7.81 5.26 -1.58
CA HIS A 209 8.49 4.65 -2.75
C HIS A 209 10.03 4.51 -2.61
N ILE A 210 10.52 4.43 -1.40
CA ILE A 210 11.94 4.18 -1.10
C ILE A 210 12.10 2.82 -0.45
N LEU A 211 13.20 2.15 -0.73
CA LEU A 211 13.61 0.96 0.02
C LEU A 211 14.34 1.40 1.28
N LEU A 212 13.77 1.13 2.44
CA LEU A 212 14.39 1.46 3.71
C LEU A 212 14.19 0.33 4.72
N ASP A 213 15.28 -0.06 5.35
CA ASP A 213 15.31 -0.92 6.53
C ASP A 213 16.26 -0.26 7.54
N LEU A 214 15.68 0.33 8.60
CA LEU A 214 16.42 1.17 9.53
C LEU A 214 16.09 0.81 10.98
N SER A 215 17.11 0.58 11.81
CA SER A 215 16.94 0.42 13.25
C SER A 215 16.63 1.75 13.92
N LEU A 216 15.52 1.81 14.65
CA LEU A 216 15.11 3.00 15.43
C LEU A 216 15.67 2.97 16.86
N SER A 217 15.81 1.76 17.40
CA SER A 217 16.36 1.47 18.72
C SER A 217 16.98 0.06 18.74
N SER A 218 17.36 -0.43 19.90
CA SER A 218 17.82 -1.83 20.06
C SER A 218 16.72 -2.86 19.84
N SER A 219 15.43 -2.45 19.89
CA SER A 219 14.27 -3.35 19.81
C SER A 219 13.25 -2.97 18.73
N SER A 220 13.41 -1.83 18.05
CA SER A 220 12.45 -1.37 17.06
C SER A 220 13.11 -1.04 15.72
N ARG A 221 12.48 -1.45 14.61
CA ARG A 221 12.91 -1.19 13.22
C ARG A 221 11.78 -0.54 12.43
N ILE A 222 12.13 0.27 11.45
CA ILE A 222 11.19 0.76 10.42
C ILE A 222 11.59 0.20 9.06
N ILE A 223 10.57 -0.28 8.35
CA ILE A 223 10.66 -0.75 6.96
C ILE A 223 9.77 0.15 6.10
N ILE A 224 10.30 0.62 4.99
CA ILE A 224 9.50 1.20 3.91
C ILE A 224 9.69 0.30 2.70
N LEU A 225 8.58 -0.26 2.20
CA LEU A 225 8.59 -1.40 1.26
C LEU A 225 9.07 -1.06 -0.15
N GLY A 226 9.18 0.23 -0.49
CA GLY A 226 9.48 0.62 -1.87
C GLY A 226 8.24 0.62 -2.76
N GLU A 227 8.39 0.15 -4.00
CA GLU A 227 7.34 0.20 -5.03
C GLU A 227 7.57 -0.83 -6.16
N TRP A 228 6.59 -0.93 -7.10
CA TRP A 228 6.58 -1.97 -8.13
C TRP A 228 6.76 -1.46 -9.57
N PHE A 229 7.48 -0.37 -9.78
CA PHE A 229 7.80 0.15 -11.11
C PHE A 229 9.30 0.38 -11.36
N TYR A 230 10.10 0.51 -10.31
CA TYR A 230 11.58 0.52 -10.39
C TYR A 230 12.21 -0.60 -9.56
N HIS A 231 11.83 -0.72 -8.26
CA HIS A 231 12.45 -1.67 -7.33
C HIS A 231 11.83 -3.07 -7.41
N TYR A 232 10.53 -3.19 -7.71
CA TYR A 232 9.79 -4.46 -7.65
C TYR A 232 10.00 -5.19 -6.31
N SER A 233 9.83 -4.44 -5.23
CA SER A 233 10.19 -4.86 -3.89
C SER A 233 9.01 -5.41 -3.10
N TYR A 234 9.31 -6.26 -2.12
CA TYR A 234 8.34 -6.84 -1.21
C TYR A 234 9.00 -7.19 0.12
N GLY A 235 8.21 -7.31 1.18
CA GLY A 235 8.64 -7.84 2.46
C GLY A 235 8.28 -9.31 2.59
N VAL A 236 9.07 -10.06 3.32
CA VAL A 236 8.77 -11.43 3.75
C VAL A 236 9.12 -11.58 5.21
N MET A 237 8.24 -12.23 5.97
CA MET A 237 8.42 -12.47 7.40
C MET A 237 8.11 -13.93 7.74
N ASP A 238 8.94 -14.52 8.57
CA ASP A 238 8.76 -15.84 9.16
C ASP A 238 9.33 -15.88 10.60
N GLU A 239 9.50 -17.07 11.17
CA GLU A 239 10.07 -17.25 12.51
C GLU A 239 11.52 -16.71 12.66
N GLN A 240 12.24 -16.51 11.56
CA GLN A 240 13.59 -15.96 11.55
C GLN A 240 13.62 -14.43 11.54
N GLY A 241 12.47 -13.80 11.25
CA GLY A 241 12.28 -12.36 11.24
C GLY A 241 11.83 -11.82 9.90
N PHE A 242 11.98 -10.50 9.73
CA PHE A 242 11.56 -9.77 8.53
C PHE A 242 12.75 -9.49 7.60
N GLU A 243 12.53 -9.74 6.31
CA GLU A 243 13.47 -9.38 5.24
C GLU A 243 12.78 -8.54 4.16
N LEU A 244 13.47 -7.49 3.73
CA LEU A 244 13.08 -6.69 2.56
C LEU A 244 13.80 -7.26 1.33
N ARG A 245 13.05 -7.62 0.29
CA ARG A 245 13.56 -8.29 -0.93
C ARG A 245 13.08 -7.58 -2.19
N THR A 246 13.76 -7.86 -3.30
CA THR A 246 13.31 -7.49 -4.66
C THR A 246 13.07 -8.74 -5.52
N LEU A 247 12.44 -8.59 -6.68
CA LEU A 247 12.28 -9.71 -7.62
C LEU A 247 13.61 -10.16 -8.26
N TYR A 248 14.67 -9.41 -8.07
CA TYR A 248 15.96 -9.61 -8.74
C TYR A 248 17.08 -10.08 -7.78
N ASP A 249 16.73 -10.31 -6.52
CA ASP A 249 17.62 -10.86 -5.48
C ASP A 249 17.84 -12.36 -5.62
#